data_465f7cb73f5c79fe23582194425705aa
#
_entry.id   465f7cb73f5c79fe23582194425705aa
#
_cell.length_a   1.000
_cell.length_b   1.000
_cell.length_c   1.000
_cell.angle_alpha   90.00
_cell.angle_beta   90.00
_cell.angle_gamma   90.00
#
_symmetry.space_group_name_H-M   'P 1'
#
loop_
_entity.id
_entity.type
_entity.pdbx_description
1 polymer ?
#
loop_
_entity_poly.entity_id
_entity_poly.type
_entity_poly.pdbx_seq_one_letter_code
_entity_poly.pdbx_strand_id
1 'polypeptide(L)'
;LSCDNYRFYQMSYNTEDNGSTLAVNYDPYGIPVSYAGYYLLFLSSIWMLFDRRCGFQMKLSKLSVKGKKYFLLSLLLVALIAIVGVVFMVGSKAYLMPVLRSRLLYVHVSSLMIAYLLMAFIFIIAVTALIRQLFHRRIDKLTLYSRIMLYPSVSMMGIGIFLGAIWANISWGNYWSWDPKETWALIAFLVY
;
A
#
# COMPACT_ATOMS: atom_id res chain seq x y z
N LEU A 1 -2.02 -26.17 -2.91
CA LEU A 1 -2.36 -27.36 -2.11
C LEU A 1 -1.56 -27.32 -0.80
N SER A 2 -2.19 -27.65 0.33
CA SER A 2 -1.50 -27.75 1.62
C SER A 2 -1.85 -29.09 2.27
N CYS A 3 -0.85 -29.75 2.85
CA CYS A 3 -1.01 -30.96 3.63
C CYS A 3 -0.09 -30.84 4.84
N ASP A 4 -0.66 -30.92 6.06
CA ASP A 4 0.02 -30.60 7.31
C ASP A 4 0.70 -29.23 7.26
N ASN A 5 2.03 -29.14 7.44
CA ASN A 5 2.80 -27.91 7.33
C ASN A 5 3.50 -27.74 5.98
N TYR A 6 3.23 -28.63 5.00
CA TYR A 6 3.77 -28.53 3.65
C TYR A 6 2.82 -27.77 2.74
N ARG A 7 3.36 -26.87 1.92
CA ARG A 7 2.66 -26.14 0.87
C ARG A 7 3.26 -26.47 -0.48
N PHE A 8 2.41 -26.75 -1.46
CA PHE A 8 2.79 -27.13 -2.81
C PHE A 8 2.36 -26.04 -3.78
N TYR A 9 3.32 -25.52 -4.54
CA TYR A 9 3.12 -24.46 -5.53
C TYR A 9 3.52 -25.00 -6.91
N GLN A 10 2.68 -24.79 -7.91
CA GLN A 10 3.00 -25.18 -9.28
C GLN A 10 3.96 -24.15 -9.88
N MET A 11 5.19 -24.57 -10.22
CA MET A 11 6.22 -23.75 -10.83
C MET A 11 6.13 -23.74 -12.35
N SER A 12 5.94 -24.92 -12.94
CA SER A 12 5.82 -25.08 -14.38
C SER A 12 4.94 -26.28 -14.72
N TYR A 13 4.38 -26.24 -15.92
CA TYR A 13 3.66 -27.38 -16.51
C TYR A 13 4.38 -27.79 -17.80
N ASN A 14 4.77 -29.06 -17.91
CA ASN A 14 5.33 -29.60 -19.10
C ASN A 14 4.21 -30.27 -19.91
N THR A 15 3.97 -29.75 -21.12
CA THR A 15 2.94 -30.25 -22.02
C THR A 15 3.33 -31.55 -22.69
N GLU A 16 4.63 -31.87 -22.80
CA GLU A 16 5.12 -33.08 -23.44
C GLU A 16 4.91 -34.31 -22.56
N ASP A 17 5.16 -34.18 -21.25
CA ASP A 17 5.06 -35.30 -20.31
C ASP A 17 3.77 -35.25 -19.48
N ASN A 18 2.86 -34.30 -19.71
CA ASN A 18 1.69 -34.04 -18.89
C ASN A 18 2.01 -33.91 -17.39
N GLY A 19 3.22 -33.44 -17.08
CA GLY A 19 3.77 -33.31 -15.73
C GLY A 19 3.79 -31.89 -15.22
N SER A 20 3.71 -31.74 -13.91
CA SER A 20 3.90 -30.46 -13.25
C SER A 20 5.08 -30.49 -12.30
N THR A 21 5.96 -29.49 -12.40
CA THR A 21 6.99 -29.26 -11.38
C THR A 21 6.39 -28.49 -10.22
N LEU A 22 6.49 -29.06 -9.01
CA LEU A 22 5.97 -28.46 -7.79
C LEU A 22 7.13 -27.98 -6.93
N ALA A 23 7.07 -26.74 -6.46
CA ALA A 23 7.87 -26.28 -5.33
C ALA A 23 7.18 -26.68 -4.03
N VAL A 24 7.95 -27.24 -3.10
CA VAL A 24 7.46 -27.64 -1.78
C VAL A 24 8.09 -26.72 -0.75
N ASN A 25 7.26 -26.03 0.03
CA ASN A 25 7.69 -25.18 1.13
C ASN A 25 7.23 -25.80 2.46
N TYR A 26 8.17 -25.96 3.38
CA TYR A 26 7.91 -26.38 4.77
C TYR A 26 8.37 -25.26 5.72
N ASP A 27 7.41 -24.52 6.25
CA ASP A 27 7.70 -23.40 7.17
C ASP A 27 6.66 -23.33 8.28
N PRO A 28 6.80 -24.14 9.33
CA PRO A 28 5.82 -24.18 10.43
C PRO A 28 5.89 -22.96 11.36
N TYR A 29 7.01 -22.27 11.43
CA TYR A 29 7.23 -21.17 12.38
C TYR A 29 7.29 -19.79 11.71
N GLY A 30 7.88 -19.68 10.54
CA GLY A 30 8.04 -18.39 9.85
C GLY A 30 6.70 -17.75 9.48
N ILE A 31 5.71 -18.58 9.12
CA ILE A 31 4.37 -18.08 8.79
C ILE A 31 3.71 -17.37 9.98
N PRO A 32 3.55 -17.99 11.18
CA PRO A 32 2.96 -17.32 12.33
C PRO A 32 3.72 -16.07 12.76
N VAL A 33 5.06 -16.10 12.73
CA VAL A 33 5.91 -14.96 13.10
C VAL A 33 5.72 -13.80 12.10
N SER A 34 5.72 -14.09 10.80
CA SER A 34 5.48 -13.08 9.76
C SER A 34 4.10 -12.44 9.90
N TYR A 35 3.05 -13.23 10.11
CA TYR A 35 1.70 -12.70 10.33
C TYR A 35 1.61 -11.85 11.60
N ALA A 36 2.24 -12.27 12.71
CA ALA A 36 2.31 -11.48 13.94
C ALA A 36 2.99 -10.12 13.69
N GLY A 37 4.10 -10.10 12.96
CA GLY A 37 4.78 -8.87 12.53
C GLY A 37 3.87 -7.96 11.71
N TYR A 38 3.15 -8.49 10.74
CA TYR A 38 2.21 -7.74 9.90
C TYR A 38 1.04 -7.14 10.71
N TYR A 39 0.48 -7.90 11.66
CA TYR A 39 -0.54 -7.39 12.57
C TYR A 39 -0.03 -6.23 13.43
N LEU A 40 1.18 -6.34 13.99
CA LEU A 40 1.79 -5.27 14.78
C LEU A 40 2.00 -4.00 13.96
N LEU A 41 2.52 -4.14 12.73
CA LEU A 41 2.71 -3.01 11.81
C LEU A 41 1.38 -2.37 11.38
N PHE A 42 0.37 -3.18 11.10
CA PHE A 42 -0.97 -2.69 10.79
C PHE A 42 -1.58 -1.91 11.95
N LEU A 43 -1.55 -2.47 13.15
CA LEU A 43 -2.06 -1.83 14.35
C LEU A 43 -1.29 -0.54 14.68
N SER A 44 0.05 -0.54 14.55
CA SER A 44 0.86 0.66 14.80
C SER A 44 0.57 1.77 13.80
N SER A 45 0.33 1.43 12.54
CA SER A 45 -0.05 2.39 11.49
C SER A 45 -1.39 3.05 11.78
N ILE A 46 -2.37 2.26 12.21
CA ILE A 46 -3.68 2.76 12.64
C ILE A 46 -3.53 3.63 13.90
N TRP A 47 -2.81 3.13 14.90
CA TRP A 47 -2.55 3.86 16.14
C TRP A 47 -1.95 5.23 15.88
N MET A 48 -0.97 5.32 14.99
CA MET A 48 -0.33 6.58 14.61
C MET A 48 -1.33 7.63 14.07
N LEU A 49 -2.40 7.21 13.39
CA LEU A 49 -3.42 8.13 12.86
C LEU A 49 -4.40 8.61 13.95
N PHE A 50 -4.68 7.79 14.97
CA PHE A 50 -5.69 8.09 15.98
C PHE A 50 -5.12 8.65 17.28
N ASP A 51 -3.87 8.40 17.63
CA ASP A 51 -3.27 8.90 18.87
C ASP A 51 -3.09 10.42 18.81
N ARG A 52 -3.70 11.11 19.79
CA ARG A 52 -3.64 12.56 19.93
C ARG A 52 -2.23 13.10 20.21
N ARG A 53 -1.34 12.27 20.74
CA ARG A 53 0.07 12.61 21.02
C ARG A 53 0.95 12.48 19.78
N CYS A 54 0.49 11.74 18.77
CA CYS A 54 1.23 11.59 17.52
C CYS A 54 1.25 12.87 16.69
N GLY A 55 2.32 13.03 15.93
CA GLY A 55 2.56 14.21 15.09
C GLY A 55 1.45 14.49 14.08
N PHE A 56 0.69 13.47 13.66
CA PHE A 56 -0.46 13.64 12.76
C PHE A 56 -1.55 14.48 13.42
N GLN A 57 -2.08 14.07 14.57
CA GLN A 57 -3.16 14.76 15.27
C GLN A 57 -2.74 16.16 15.73
N MET A 58 -1.50 16.32 16.20
CA MET A 58 -0.95 17.63 16.56
C MET A 58 -0.88 18.58 15.37
N LYS A 59 -0.51 18.11 14.18
CA LYS A 59 -0.49 18.94 12.97
C LYS A 59 -1.89 19.21 12.45
N LEU A 60 -2.78 18.22 12.53
CA LEU A 60 -4.18 18.34 12.12
C LEU A 60 -4.93 19.37 12.98
N SER A 61 -4.61 19.47 14.27
CA SER A 61 -5.20 20.48 15.17
C SER A 61 -4.81 21.91 14.80
N LYS A 62 -3.64 22.13 14.19
CA LYS A 62 -3.16 23.43 13.71
C LYS A 62 -3.88 23.91 12.44
N LEU A 63 -4.61 23.05 11.77
CA LEU A 63 -5.39 23.44 10.59
C LEU A 63 -6.62 24.25 11.01
N SER A 64 -6.89 25.31 10.24
CA SER A 64 -8.16 26.04 10.35
C SER A 64 -9.35 25.16 9.96
N VAL A 65 -10.57 25.54 10.36
CA VAL A 65 -11.81 24.80 10.01
C VAL A 65 -11.92 24.62 8.50
N LYS A 66 -11.66 25.65 7.70
CA LYS A 66 -11.62 25.57 6.23
C LYS A 66 -10.53 24.60 5.76
N GLY A 67 -9.36 24.62 6.41
CA GLY A 67 -8.26 23.70 6.10
C GLY A 67 -8.62 22.23 6.34
N LYS A 68 -9.26 21.91 7.44
CA LYS A 68 -9.76 20.56 7.72
C LYS A 68 -10.78 20.08 6.67
N LYS A 69 -11.66 20.99 6.23
CA LYS A 69 -12.63 20.68 5.17
C LYS A 69 -11.92 20.35 3.85
N TYR A 70 -10.93 21.12 3.43
CA TYR A 70 -10.16 20.83 2.21
C TYR A 70 -9.34 19.53 2.33
N PHE A 71 -8.77 19.27 3.50
CA PHE A 71 -8.08 18.01 3.77
C PHE A 71 -9.03 16.81 3.62
N LEU A 72 -10.20 16.87 4.25
CA LEU A 72 -11.20 15.81 4.14
C LEU A 72 -11.68 15.65 2.69
N LEU A 73 -11.93 16.74 1.98
CA LEU A 73 -12.35 16.70 0.57
C LEU A 73 -11.30 16.05 -0.32
N SER A 74 -10.01 16.33 -0.10
CA SER A 74 -8.93 15.69 -0.87
C SER A 74 -8.82 14.19 -0.59
N LEU A 75 -9.01 13.75 0.65
CA LEU A 75 -9.07 12.32 0.97
C LEU A 75 -10.26 11.63 0.31
N LEU A 76 -11.43 12.27 0.34
CA LEU A 76 -12.63 11.74 -0.33
C LEU A 76 -12.42 11.65 -1.85
N LEU A 77 -11.80 12.64 -2.48
CA LEU A 77 -11.48 12.62 -3.90
C LEU A 77 -10.54 11.48 -4.26
N VAL A 78 -9.48 11.29 -3.47
CA VAL A 78 -8.52 10.18 -3.66
C VAL A 78 -9.23 8.84 -3.49
N ALA A 79 -10.06 8.69 -2.47
CA ALA A 79 -10.84 7.47 -2.25
C ALA A 79 -11.79 7.18 -3.42
N LEU A 80 -12.46 8.20 -3.95
CA LEU A 80 -13.35 8.07 -5.11
C LEU A 80 -12.57 7.60 -6.36
N ILE A 81 -11.43 8.21 -6.66
CA ILE A 81 -10.58 7.82 -7.79
C ILE A 81 -10.10 6.37 -7.61
N ALA A 82 -9.69 5.98 -6.40
CA ALA A 82 -9.27 4.61 -6.10
C ALA A 82 -10.42 3.61 -6.30
N ILE A 83 -11.63 3.93 -5.83
CA ILE A 83 -12.83 3.08 -6.03
C ILE A 83 -13.13 2.91 -7.52
N VAL A 84 -13.11 3.98 -8.30
CA VAL A 84 -13.32 3.92 -9.77
C VAL A 84 -12.25 3.04 -10.42
N GLY A 85 -10.99 3.17 -10.03
CA GLY A 85 -9.90 2.32 -10.53
C GLY A 85 -10.11 0.84 -10.21
N VAL A 86 -10.52 0.52 -8.99
CA VAL A 86 -10.84 -0.86 -8.57
C VAL A 86 -12.03 -1.42 -9.35
N VAL A 87 -13.11 -0.64 -9.50
CA VAL A 87 -14.29 -1.05 -10.28
C VAL A 87 -13.90 -1.36 -11.73
N PHE A 88 -13.06 -0.52 -12.33
CA PHE A 88 -12.53 -0.75 -13.68
C PHE A 88 -11.70 -2.03 -13.76
N MET A 89 -10.80 -2.27 -12.80
CA MET A 89 -10.00 -3.51 -12.73
C MET A 89 -10.88 -4.75 -12.55
N VAL A 90 -11.93 -4.66 -11.72
CA VAL A 90 -12.87 -5.75 -11.50
C VAL A 90 -13.70 -6.04 -12.74
N GLY A 91 -14.06 -5.02 -13.51
CA GLY A 91 -14.83 -5.15 -14.77
C GLY A 91 -14.04 -5.84 -15.89
N SER A 92 -12.71 -5.70 -15.92
CA SER A 92 -11.84 -6.28 -16.94
C SER A 92 -11.41 -7.74 -16.69
N LYS A 93 -12.10 -8.46 -15.82
CA LYS A 93 -11.74 -9.81 -15.32
C LYS A 93 -11.65 -10.94 -16.37
N ALA A 94 -12.19 -10.73 -17.55
CA ALA A 94 -12.34 -11.81 -18.54
C ALA A 94 -11.01 -12.44 -18.99
N TYR A 95 -9.90 -11.73 -18.86
CA TYR A 95 -8.58 -12.12 -19.36
C TYR A 95 -7.53 -12.39 -18.27
N LEU A 96 -7.89 -12.28 -16.98
CA LEU A 96 -6.94 -12.44 -15.88
C LEU A 96 -6.80 -13.91 -15.46
N MET A 97 -5.56 -14.32 -15.19
CA MET A 97 -5.26 -15.63 -14.59
C MET A 97 -6.03 -15.82 -13.25
N PRO A 98 -6.43 -17.04 -12.89
CA PRO A 98 -7.20 -17.31 -11.65
C PRO A 98 -6.56 -16.74 -10.38
N VAL A 99 -5.22 -16.77 -10.29
CA VAL A 99 -4.44 -16.21 -9.17
C VAL A 99 -4.66 -14.72 -8.98
N LEU A 100 -4.85 -13.97 -10.09
CA LEU A 100 -5.09 -12.53 -10.08
C LEU A 100 -6.55 -12.14 -9.72
N ARG A 101 -7.43 -13.13 -9.49
CA ARG A 101 -8.83 -12.89 -9.11
C ARG A 101 -9.08 -12.94 -7.60
N SER A 102 -8.03 -12.91 -6.78
CA SER A 102 -8.16 -12.99 -5.33
C SER A 102 -8.63 -11.67 -4.72
N ARG A 103 -9.50 -11.75 -3.68
CA ARG A 103 -9.96 -10.57 -2.92
C ARG A 103 -8.79 -9.82 -2.29
N LEU A 104 -7.79 -10.54 -1.81
CA LEU A 104 -6.62 -9.98 -1.16
C LEU A 104 -5.81 -9.11 -2.12
N LEU A 105 -5.66 -9.54 -3.38
CA LEU A 105 -5.02 -8.73 -4.41
C LEU A 105 -5.73 -7.40 -4.63
N TYR A 106 -7.06 -7.38 -4.67
CA TYR A 106 -7.81 -6.13 -4.83
C TYR A 106 -7.58 -5.17 -3.67
N VAL A 107 -7.55 -5.66 -2.44
CA VAL A 107 -7.28 -4.82 -1.26
C VAL A 107 -5.85 -4.28 -1.29
N HIS A 108 -4.87 -5.11 -1.64
CA HIS A 108 -3.46 -4.73 -1.82
C HIS A 108 -3.33 -3.59 -2.86
N VAL A 109 -3.84 -3.82 -4.07
CA VAL A 109 -3.75 -2.83 -5.16
C VAL A 109 -4.47 -1.54 -4.79
N SER A 110 -5.66 -1.62 -4.17
CA SER A 110 -6.41 -0.44 -3.74
C SER A 110 -5.63 0.39 -2.72
N SER A 111 -4.98 -0.26 -1.75
CA SER A 111 -4.17 0.41 -0.73
C SER A 111 -2.99 1.15 -1.36
N LEU A 112 -2.29 0.52 -2.30
CA LEU A 112 -1.19 1.15 -3.02
C LEU A 112 -1.67 2.28 -3.94
N MET A 113 -2.80 2.13 -4.63
CA MET A 113 -3.37 3.21 -5.45
C MET A 113 -3.68 4.44 -4.60
N ILE A 114 -4.30 4.27 -3.43
CA ILE A 114 -4.56 5.38 -2.50
C ILE A 114 -3.24 6.02 -2.07
N ALA A 115 -2.23 5.23 -1.69
CA ALA A 115 -0.93 5.74 -1.30
C ALA A 115 -0.26 6.58 -2.39
N TYR A 116 -0.17 6.05 -3.61
CA TYR A 116 0.45 6.75 -4.74
C TYR A 116 -0.31 8.00 -5.17
N LEU A 117 -1.64 7.99 -5.13
CA LEU A 117 -2.44 9.20 -5.41
C LEU A 117 -2.20 10.29 -4.36
N LEU A 118 -2.12 9.92 -3.07
CA LEU A 118 -1.77 10.86 -2.01
C LEU A 118 -0.34 11.40 -2.19
N MET A 119 0.63 10.55 -2.55
CA MET A 119 2.01 10.98 -2.82
C MET A 119 2.08 11.93 -4.03
N ALA A 120 1.36 11.64 -5.11
CA ALA A 120 1.28 12.53 -6.26
C ALA A 120 0.70 13.90 -5.88
N PHE A 121 -0.32 13.92 -5.02
CA PHE A 121 -0.89 15.15 -4.51
C PHE A 121 0.09 15.94 -3.63
N ILE A 122 0.83 15.24 -2.75
CA ILE A 122 1.91 15.84 -1.95
C ILE A 122 2.98 16.42 -2.85
N PHE A 123 3.37 15.73 -3.91
CA PHE A 123 4.34 16.21 -4.89
C PHE A 123 3.89 17.51 -5.55
N ILE A 124 2.63 17.60 -6.00
CA ILE A 124 2.06 18.83 -6.58
C ILE A 124 2.12 19.98 -5.56
N ILE A 125 1.76 19.74 -4.30
CA ILE A 125 1.84 20.74 -3.23
C ILE A 125 3.31 21.17 -3.03
N ALA A 126 4.25 20.23 -3.02
CA ALA A 126 5.67 20.50 -2.81
C ALA A 126 6.24 21.37 -3.95
N VAL A 127 5.94 21.02 -5.21
CA VAL A 127 6.33 21.82 -6.38
C VAL A 127 5.73 23.23 -6.32
N THR A 128 4.45 23.33 -5.97
CA THR A 128 3.77 24.63 -5.80
C THR A 128 4.42 25.46 -4.69
N ALA A 129 4.80 24.83 -3.57
CA ALA A 129 5.49 25.49 -2.46
C ALA A 129 6.89 25.98 -2.92
N LEU A 130 7.64 25.18 -3.66
CA LEU A 130 8.94 25.54 -4.20
C LEU A 130 8.85 26.75 -5.13
N ILE A 131 7.90 26.72 -6.08
CA ILE A 131 7.67 27.85 -6.99
C ILE A 131 7.30 29.13 -6.20
N ARG A 132 6.41 29.01 -5.19
CA ARG A 132 6.05 30.17 -4.35
C ARG A 132 7.24 30.70 -3.56
N GLN A 133 8.11 29.83 -3.09
CA GLN A 133 9.33 30.22 -2.35
C GLN A 133 10.29 31.02 -3.26
N LEU A 134 10.45 30.63 -4.52
CA LEU A 134 11.23 31.38 -5.50
C LEU A 134 10.72 32.83 -5.68
N PHE A 135 9.40 33.04 -5.55
CA PHE A 135 8.78 34.35 -5.61
C PHE A 135 8.62 35.03 -4.21
N HIS A 136 9.38 34.59 -3.20
CA HIS A 136 9.33 35.11 -1.82
C HIS A 136 7.95 35.15 -1.19
N ARG A 137 7.06 34.20 -1.56
CA ARG A 137 5.70 34.09 -1.02
C ARG A 137 5.68 33.14 0.18
N ARG A 138 4.76 33.37 1.14
CA ARG A 138 4.59 32.49 2.31
C ARG A 138 4.15 31.07 1.89
N ILE A 139 4.82 30.06 2.44
CA ILE A 139 4.59 28.64 2.12
C ILE A 139 4.11 27.81 3.33
N ASP A 140 4.01 28.43 4.53
CA ASP A 140 3.74 27.72 5.80
C ASP A 140 2.52 26.80 5.72
N LYS A 141 1.43 27.28 5.11
CA LYS A 141 0.20 26.48 4.94
C LYS A 141 0.41 25.29 4.02
N LEU A 142 1.11 25.46 2.89
CA LEU A 142 1.37 24.37 1.94
C LEU A 142 2.24 23.29 2.58
N THR A 143 3.28 23.71 3.30
CA THR A 143 4.15 22.81 4.04
C THR A 143 3.40 22.04 5.13
N LEU A 144 2.46 22.71 5.85
CA LEU A 144 1.63 22.04 6.84
C LEU A 144 0.73 20.99 6.19
N TYR A 145 0.08 21.31 5.05
CA TYR A 145 -0.76 20.38 4.30
C TYR A 145 0.02 19.15 3.81
N SER A 146 1.18 19.34 3.18
CA SER A 146 2.00 18.23 2.70
C SER A 146 2.42 17.30 3.84
N ARG A 147 2.83 17.86 4.98
CA ARG A 147 3.20 17.08 6.17
C ARG A 147 2.04 16.30 6.78
N ILE A 148 0.82 16.81 6.76
CA ILE A 148 -0.36 16.10 7.27
C ILE A 148 -0.74 14.95 6.32
N MET A 149 -0.69 15.18 5.01
CA MET A 149 -1.02 14.15 4.01
C MET A 149 0.00 13.02 3.94
N LEU A 150 1.23 13.27 4.36
CA LEU A 150 2.29 12.27 4.38
C LEU A 150 1.91 11.08 5.29
N TYR A 151 1.31 11.31 6.45
CA TYR A 151 0.96 10.24 7.39
C TYR A 151 0.01 9.19 6.80
N PRO A 152 -1.18 9.55 6.28
CA PRO A 152 -2.05 8.55 5.66
C PRO A 152 -1.44 7.93 4.41
N SER A 153 -0.62 8.67 3.64
CA SER A 153 0.06 8.14 2.45
C SER A 153 1.04 7.02 2.81
N VAL A 154 1.94 7.26 3.75
CA VAL A 154 2.94 6.26 4.19
C VAL A 154 2.25 5.09 4.89
N SER A 155 1.22 5.34 5.71
CA SER A 155 0.44 4.27 6.33
C SER A 155 -0.22 3.36 5.30
N MET A 156 -0.87 3.92 4.27
CA MET A 156 -1.50 3.15 3.20
C MET A 156 -0.48 2.39 2.36
N MET A 157 0.69 2.98 2.13
CA MET A 157 1.79 2.32 1.42
C MET A 157 2.32 1.12 2.21
N GLY A 158 2.59 1.28 3.50
CA GLY A 158 3.01 0.17 4.37
C GLY A 158 1.99 -0.96 4.40
N ILE A 159 0.70 -0.64 4.63
CA ILE A 159 -0.39 -1.61 4.60
C ILE A 159 -0.43 -2.32 3.24
N GLY A 160 -0.30 -1.58 2.15
CA GLY A 160 -0.30 -2.14 0.79
C GLY A 160 0.86 -3.12 0.59
N ILE A 161 2.09 -2.75 0.94
CA ILE A 161 3.28 -3.63 0.81
C ILE A 161 3.06 -4.93 1.59
N PHE A 162 2.58 -4.86 2.84
CA PHE A 162 2.37 -6.06 3.65
C PHE A 162 1.25 -6.96 3.12
N LEU A 163 0.14 -6.38 2.66
CA LEU A 163 -0.93 -7.16 2.02
C LEU A 163 -0.43 -7.84 0.73
N GLY A 164 0.45 -7.17 -0.02
CA GLY A 164 1.12 -7.75 -1.17
C GLY A 164 2.01 -8.93 -0.83
N ALA A 165 2.81 -8.81 0.24
CA ALA A 165 3.66 -9.89 0.72
C ALA A 165 2.82 -11.12 1.16
N ILE A 166 1.72 -10.91 1.88
CA ILE A 166 0.79 -11.99 2.25
C ILE A 166 0.21 -12.65 1.00
N TRP A 167 -0.24 -11.85 0.05
CA TRP A 167 -0.78 -12.37 -1.21
C TRP A 167 0.26 -13.15 -2.00
N ALA A 168 1.50 -12.67 -2.10
CA ALA A 168 2.60 -13.33 -2.78
C ALA A 168 2.92 -14.69 -2.12
N ASN A 169 2.95 -14.76 -0.80
CA ASN A 169 3.14 -16.03 -0.09
C ASN A 169 2.02 -17.03 -0.38
N ILE A 170 0.76 -16.59 -0.37
CA ILE A 170 -0.38 -17.46 -0.67
C ILE A 170 -0.34 -17.95 -2.12
N SER A 171 0.08 -17.10 -3.04
CA SER A 171 0.04 -17.37 -4.48
C SER A 171 1.27 -18.12 -4.99
N TRP A 172 2.46 -17.79 -4.48
CA TRP A 172 3.75 -18.28 -5.00
C TRP A 172 4.68 -18.85 -3.92
N GLY A 173 4.32 -18.81 -2.66
CA GLY A 173 5.09 -19.41 -1.56
C GLY A 173 6.20 -18.55 -1.00
N ASN A 174 6.43 -17.37 -1.53
CA ASN A 174 7.44 -16.42 -1.07
C ASN A 174 6.79 -15.09 -0.71
N TYR A 175 7.18 -14.52 0.45
CA TYR A 175 6.69 -13.20 0.86
C TYR A 175 7.32 -12.07 0.06
N TRP A 176 8.55 -12.27 -0.42
CA TRP A 176 9.36 -11.25 -1.05
C TRP A 176 10.34 -11.87 -2.04
N SER A 177 10.40 -11.40 -3.25
CA SER A 177 11.24 -11.95 -4.33
C SER A 177 12.33 -11.00 -4.82
N TRP A 178 12.41 -9.78 -4.25
CA TRP A 178 13.31 -8.72 -4.68
C TRP A 178 13.10 -8.31 -6.14
N ASP A 179 11.88 -8.45 -6.64
CA ASP A 179 11.58 -7.95 -7.97
C ASP A 179 11.68 -6.40 -8.01
N PRO A 180 11.83 -5.79 -9.19
CA PRO A 180 11.95 -4.34 -9.30
C PRO A 180 10.77 -3.58 -8.68
N LYS A 181 9.54 -4.12 -8.72
CA LYS A 181 8.34 -3.46 -8.18
C LYS A 181 8.38 -3.43 -6.66
N GLU A 182 8.73 -4.56 -6.04
CA GLU A 182 8.88 -4.67 -4.59
C GLU A 182 10.00 -3.76 -4.09
N THR A 183 11.15 -3.79 -4.76
CA THR A 183 12.32 -2.99 -4.41
C THR A 183 12.02 -1.49 -4.48
N TRP A 184 11.40 -1.02 -5.55
CA TRP A 184 11.03 0.40 -5.69
C TRP A 184 9.94 0.82 -4.70
N ALA A 185 8.98 -0.05 -4.39
CA ALA A 185 7.98 0.22 -3.36
C ALA A 185 8.62 0.38 -1.98
N LEU A 186 9.58 -0.50 -1.64
CA LEU A 186 10.32 -0.41 -0.38
C LEU A 186 11.18 0.87 -0.32
N ILE A 187 11.91 1.20 -1.38
CA ILE A 187 12.70 2.44 -1.45
C ILE A 187 11.79 3.65 -1.23
N ALA A 188 10.67 3.73 -1.94
CA ALA A 188 9.72 4.81 -1.77
C ALA A 188 9.20 4.88 -0.32
N PHE A 189 8.85 3.75 0.29
CA PHE A 189 8.41 3.68 1.68
C PHE A 189 9.46 4.16 2.68
N LEU A 190 10.74 3.86 2.44
CA LEU A 190 11.84 4.27 3.33
C LEU A 190 12.24 5.74 3.17
N VAL A 191 12.04 6.32 1.98
CA VAL A 191 12.37 7.73 1.69
C VAL A 191 11.32 8.69 2.24
N TYR A 192 10.05 8.29 2.27
CA TYR A 192 8.94 9.09 2.77
C TYR A 192 8.70 8.89 4.27
#